data_88e316052e22933aae33e76ba9d0c382
#
_entry.id   88e316052e22933aae33e76ba9d0c382
#
_cell.length_a   1.000
_cell.length_b   1.000
_cell.length_c   1.000
_cell.angle_alpha   90.00
_cell.angle_beta   90.00
_cell.angle_gamma   90.00
#
_symmetry.space_group_name_H-M   'P 1'
#
loop_
_entity.id
_entity.type
_entity.pdbx_description
1 polymer ?
#
loop_
_entity_poly.entity_id
_entity_poly.type
_entity_poly.pdbx_seq_one_letter_code
_entity_poly.pdbx_strand_id
1 'polypeptide(L)'
;VSNQLKLIIDGEPVPASRPRFSSQGGKKRGYTDKKYRIYKNGIKVLYWDKYHNKQLFEKGAPLVAHIHFYRRIQKGLSKAEYKRRANHEVKPTVKPDLDNYEKAVFDGLAKAWFDDGQIWKHDTEKNYDEHPRTEILIEEWKK
;
A
#
# COMPACT_ATOMS: atom_id res chain seq x y z
N VAL A 1 5.76 8.28 -24.73
CA VAL A 1 5.74 7.23 -23.69
C VAL A 1 5.24 7.82 -22.40
N SER A 2 4.15 7.29 -21.85
CA SER A 2 3.64 7.76 -20.58
C SER A 2 4.54 7.25 -19.44
N ASN A 3 4.72 8.08 -18.43
CA ASN A 3 5.46 7.68 -17.25
C ASN A 3 4.67 6.64 -16.47
N GLN A 4 5.38 5.65 -15.96
CA GLN A 4 4.81 4.61 -15.12
C GLN A 4 5.71 4.34 -13.92
N LEU A 5 5.07 4.01 -12.82
CA LEU A 5 5.75 3.55 -11.62
C LEU A 5 5.26 2.13 -11.34
N LYS A 6 6.17 1.16 -11.32
CA LYS A 6 5.86 -0.22 -10.99
C LYS A 6 6.71 -0.67 -9.82
N LEU A 7 6.08 -1.18 -8.78
CA LEU A 7 6.78 -1.77 -7.64
C LEU A 7 6.02 -3.00 -7.14
N ILE A 8 6.77 -3.98 -6.67
CA ILE A 8 6.23 -5.12 -5.94
C ILE A 8 6.89 -5.10 -4.57
N ILE A 9 6.07 -5.04 -3.53
CA ILE A 9 6.55 -5.05 -2.16
C ILE A 9 6.23 -6.42 -1.58
N ASP A 10 7.27 -7.23 -1.31
CA ASP A 10 7.09 -8.53 -0.70
C ASP A 10 6.67 -8.41 0.76
N GLY A 11 5.90 -9.37 1.22
CA GLY A 11 5.46 -9.44 2.59
C GLY A 11 4.01 -9.01 2.79
N GLU A 12 3.51 -9.27 3.98
CA GLU A 12 2.13 -8.94 4.36
C GLU A 12 1.89 -7.43 4.24
N PRO A 13 0.85 -7.00 3.51
CA PRO A 13 0.49 -5.59 3.48
C PRO A 13 0.16 -5.06 4.88
N VAL A 14 0.58 -3.83 5.15
CA VAL A 14 0.36 -3.18 6.44
C VAL A 14 -0.45 -1.91 6.23
N PRO A 15 -1.54 -1.72 6.98
CA PRO A 15 -2.36 -0.52 6.84
C PRO A 15 -1.69 0.69 7.48
N ALA A 16 -2.00 1.87 6.95
CA ALA A 16 -1.63 3.09 7.59
C ALA A 16 -2.34 3.20 8.94
N SER A 17 -1.64 3.74 9.92
CA SER A 17 -2.20 4.02 11.23
C SER A 17 -2.11 5.51 11.50
N ARG A 18 -3.10 6.03 12.23
CA ARG A 18 -3.05 7.41 12.69
C ARG A 18 -2.04 7.54 13.82
N PRO A 19 -1.35 8.69 13.93
CA PRO A 19 -0.50 8.93 15.09
C PRO A 19 -1.32 8.80 16.37
N ARG A 20 -0.74 8.12 17.36
CA ARG A 20 -1.34 7.99 18.69
C ARG A 20 -0.70 8.99 19.61
N PHE A 21 -1.46 9.47 20.58
CA PHE A 21 -0.97 10.43 21.56
C PHE A 21 -0.98 9.79 22.94
N SER A 22 0.11 9.99 23.67
CA SER A 22 0.24 9.57 25.06
C SER A 22 0.29 10.81 25.93
N SER A 23 -0.44 10.80 27.06
CA SER A 23 -0.41 11.89 28.06
C SER A 23 0.36 11.51 29.31
N GLN A 24 1.18 10.46 29.23
CA GLN A 24 1.96 9.99 30.35
C GLN A 24 2.94 11.06 30.84
N GLY A 25 2.97 11.30 32.13
CA GLY A 25 3.81 12.35 32.73
C GLY A 25 3.33 13.77 32.46
N GLY A 26 2.07 13.95 32.11
CA GLY A 26 1.48 15.27 31.83
C GLY A 26 1.86 15.88 30.48
N LYS A 27 2.61 15.16 29.67
CA LYS A 27 2.98 15.61 28.33
C LYS A 27 2.32 14.73 27.27
N LYS A 28 1.73 15.36 26.24
CA LYS A 28 1.19 14.67 25.09
C LYS A 28 2.32 14.38 24.10
N ARG A 29 2.45 13.12 23.70
CA ARG A 29 3.41 12.71 22.67
C ARG A 29 2.67 11.97 21.57
N GLY A 30 2.92 12.36 20.31
CA GLY A 30 2.46 11.63 19.15
C GLY A 30 3.45 10.54 18.80
N TYR A 31 2.96 9.34 18.47
CA TYR A 31 3.79 8.26 17.94
C TYR A 31 3.02 7.49 16.88
N THR A 32 3.78 6.91 15.94
CA THR A 32 3.23 6.13 14.84
C THR A 32 3.48 4.65 15.12
N ASP A 33 2.55 3.81 14.69
CA ASP A 33 2.71 2.35 14.80
C ASP A 33 4.01 1.90 14.15
N LYS A 34 4.77 1.04 14.84
CA LYS A 34 6.06 0.57 14.38
C LYS A 34 5.96 -0.21 13.06
N LYS A 35 4.97 -1.09 12.94
CA LYS A 35 4.78 -1.90 11.72
C LYS A 35 4.52 -1.03 10.52
N TYR A 36 3.65 -0.05 10.66
CA TYR A 36 3.34 0.90 9.58
C TYR A 36 4.60 1.68 9.17
N ARG A 37 5.34 2.18 10.16
CA ARG A 37 6.56 2.94 9.90
C ARG A 37 7.58 2.12 9.13
N ILE A 38 7.80 0.86 9.53
CA ILE A 38 8.74 -0.05 8.85
C ILE A 38 8.28 -0.31 7.42
N TYR A 39 6.99 -0.61 7.23
CA TYR A 39 6.42 -0.88 5.91
C TYR A 39 6.54 0.32 4.98
N LYS A 40 6.16 1.50 5.48
CA LYS A 40 6.26 2.75 4.73
C LYS A 40 7.71 3.06 4.33
N ASN A 41 8.64 2.91 5.26
CA ASN A 41 10.06 3.15 4.99
C ASN A 41 10.61 2.12 4.00
N GLY A 42 10.15 0.89 4.07
CA GLY A 42 10.50 -0.15 3.09
C GLY A 42 10.10 0.24 1.67
N ILE A 43 8.90 0.79 1.51
CA ILE A 43 8.43 1.29 0.21
C ILE A 43 9.33 2.44 -0.27
N LYS A 44 9.67 3.37 0.62
CA LYS A 44 10.57 4.49 0.29
C LYS A 44 11.92 4.00 -0.20
N VAL A 45 12.48 2.99 0.45
CA VAL A 45 13.78 2.42 0.07
C VAL A 45 13.69 1.75 -1.30
N LEU A 46 12.64 0.96 -1.56
CA LEU A 46 12.46 0.32 -2.85
C LEU A 46 12.27 1.35 -3.97
N TYR A 47 11.52 2.41 -3.70
CA TYR A 47 11.34 3.49 -4.65
C TYR A 47 12.66 4.20 -4.94
N TRP A 48 13.43 4.52 -3.89
CA TRP A 48 14.73 5.14 -4.04
C TRP A 48 15.68 4.27 -4.85
N ASP A 49 15.70 2.98 -4.57
CA ASP A 49 16.57 2.03 -5.25
C ASP A 49 16.26 1.93 -6.75
N LYS A 50 14.97 1.83 -7.09
CA LYS A 50 14.55 1.66 -8.49
C LYS A 50 14.55 2.97 -9.28
N TYR A 51 14.11 4.05 -8.68
CA TYR A 51 13.88 5.33 -9.37
C TYR A 51 14.77 6.46 -8.88
N HIS A 52 15.73 6.18 -8.00
CA HIS A 52 16.68 7.15 -7.47
C HIS A 52 16.01 8.37 -6.83
N ASN A 53 14.86 8.15 -6.21
CA ASN A 53 14.09 9.17 -5.52
C ASN A 53 13.66 10.35 -6.40
N LYS A 54 13.57 10.12 -7.71
CA LYS A 54 13.11 11.15 -8.64
C LYS A 54 11.60 11.37 -8.51
N GLN A 55 11.18 12.60 -8.74
CA GLN A 55 9.76 12.87 -8.92
C GLN A 55 9.39 12.44 -10.34
N LEU A 56 8.74 11.28 -10.46
CA LEU A 56 8.42 10.70 -11.77
C LEU A 56 7.32 11.45 -12.50
N PHE A 57 6.40 12.07 -11.76
CA PHE A 57 5.23 12.71 -12.32
C PHE A 57 5.25 14.19 -12.01
N GLU A 58 4.97 15.01 -13.02
CA GLU A 58 4.94 16.46 -12.88
C GLU A 58 3.78 16.90 -11.97
N LYS A 59 3.96 18.05 -11.35
CA LYS A 59 2.92 18.70 -10.57
C LYS A 59 1.68 18.88 -11.44
N GLY A 60 0.52 18.44 -10.95
CA GLY A 60 -0.76 18.57 -11.64
C GLY A 60 -1.04 17.50 -12.68
N ALA A 61 -0.09 16.62 -13.00
CA ALA A 61 -0.34 15.52 -13.93
C ALA A 61 -1.41 14.58 -13.37
N PRO A 62 -2.45 14.23 -14.15
CA PRO A 62 -3.48 13.30 -13.68
C PRO A 62 -2.94 11.88 -13.63
N LEU A 63 -3.11 11.23 -12.49
CA LEU A 63 -2.56 9.91 -12.25
C LEU A 63 -3.66 8.88 -12.01
N VAL A 64 -3.42 7.66 -12.46
CA VAL A 64 -4.28 6.51 -12.21
C VAL A 64 -3.48 5.48 -11.41
N ALA A 65 -4.05 5.01 -10.32
CA ALA A 65 -3.40 4.03 -9.45
C ALA A 65 -4.07 2.67 -9.56
N HIS A 66 -3.27 1.63 -9.81
CA HIS A 66 -3.72 0.24 -9.77
C HIS A 66 -2.92 -0.45 -8.68
N ILE A 67 -3.59 -0.87 -7.61
CA ILE A 67 -2.93 -1.47 -6.47
C ILE A 67 -3.63 -2.76 -6.08
N HIS A 68 -2.84 -3.83 -5.96
CA HIS A 68 -3.37 -5.13 -5.57
C HIS A 68 -2.67 -5.58 -4.30
N PHE A 69 -3.45 -5.77 -3.23
CA PHE A 69 -2.96 -6.24 -1.95
C PHE A 69 -3.25 -7.72 -1.81
N TYR A 70 -2.21 -8.52 -1.57
CA TYR A 70 -2.34 -9.95 -1.32
C TYR A 70 -2.03 -10.23 0.14
N ARG A 71 -3.04 -10.69 0.87
CA ARG A 71 -2.95 -11.01 2.28
C ARG A 71 -2.63 -12.49 2.46
N ARG A 72 -1.94 -12.80 3.54
CA ARG A 72 -1.69 -14.20 3.88
C ARG A 72 -3.01 -14.92 4.17
N ILE A 73 -3.01 -16.23 3.93
CA ILE A 73 -4.10 -17.10 4.30
C ILE A 73 -3.87 -17.53 5.75
N GLN A 74 -4.90 -17.44 6.58
CA GLN A 74 -4.78 -17.75 8.01
C GLN A 74 -4.41 -19.22 8.23
N LYS A 75 -3.72 -19.47 9.34
CA LYS A 75 -3.45 -20.83 9.80
C LYS A 75 -4.71 -21.41 10.46
N GLY A 76 -4.79 -22.75 10.53
CA GLY A 76 -5.88 -23.42 11.22
C GLY A 76 -7.14 -23.64 10.41
N LEU A 77 -7.12 -23.30 9.14
CA LEU A 77 -8.23 -23.59 8.24
C LEU A 77 -8.20 -25.05 7.77
N SER A 78 -9.36 -25.59 7.39
CA SER A 78 -9.41 -26.87 6.70
C SER A 78 -8.64 -26.78 5.37
N LYS A 79 -8.20 -27.91 4.84
CA LYS A 79 -7.53 -27.95 3.54
C LYS A 79 -8.41 -27.39 2.43
N ALA A 80 -9.70 -27.69 2.47
CA ALA A 80 -10.65 -27.22 1.47
C ALA A 80 -10.80 -25.70 1.52
N GLU A 81 -10.92 -25.12 2.71
CA GLU A 81 -11.04 -23.67 2.87
C GLU A 81 -9.75 -22.95 2.49
N TYR A 82 -8.59 -23.51 2.87
CA TYR A 82 -7.31 -22.96 2.45
C TYR A 82 -7.21 -22.89 0.92
N LYS A 83 -7.57 -23.97 0.26
CA LYS A 83 -7.53 -24.07 -1.21
C LYS A 83 -8.46 -23.05 -1.87
N ARG A 84 -9.66 -22.85 -1.31
CA ARG A 84 -10.60 -21.86 -1.84
C ARG A 84 -10.03 -20.44 -1.75
N ARG A 85 -9.35 -20.12 -0.66
CA ARG A 85 -8.71 -18.82 -0.49
C ARG A 85 -7.50 -18.66 -1.39
N ALA A 86 -6.69 -19.70 -1.55
CA ALA A 86 -5.55 -19.69 -2.46
C ALA A 86 -5.98 -19.52 -3.92
N ASN A 87 -7.15 -20.03 -4.27
CA ASN A 87 -7.72 -19.90 -5.62
C ASN A 87 -8.52 -18.61 -5.80
N HIS A 88 -8.53 -17.72 -4.83
CA HIS A 88 -9.24 -16.44 -4.87
C HIS A 88 -10.77 -16.56 -4.95
N GLU A 89 -11.31 -17.67 -4.47
CA GLU A 89 -12.75 -17.89 -4.43
C GLU A 89 -13.41 -17.24 -3.22
N VAL A 90 -12.60 -16.85 -2.21
CA VAL A 90 -13.09 -16.19 -1.00
C VAL A 90 -12.41 -14.82 -0.91
N LYS A 91 -13.19 -13.78 -0.72
CA LYS A 91 -12.67 -12.42 -0.62
C LYS A 91 -12.48 -12.02 0.84
N PRO A 92 -11.38 -11.31 1.18
CA PRO A 92 -11.17 -10.82 2.54
C PRO A 92 -12.12 -9.66 2.84
N THR A 93 -13.09 -9.92 3.70
CA THR A 93 -14.11 -8.93 4.10
C THR A 93 -13.89 -8.42 5.51
N VAL A 94 -12.70 -8.62 6.05
CA VAL A 94 -12.32 -8.22 7.40
C VAL A 94 -11.25 -7.13 7.34
N LYS A 95 -11.05 -6.46 8.47
CA LYS A 95 -9.98 -5.44 8.57
C LYS A 95 -8.62 -6.02 8.24
N PRO A 96 -7.65 -5.21 7.73
CA PRO A 96 -7.76 -3.75 7.58
C PRO A 96 -8.62 -3.31 6.39
N ASP A 97 -9.14 -2.09 6.49
CA ASP A 97 -9.89 -1.47 5.42
C ASP A 97 -9.00 -1.17 4.23
N LEU A 98 -9.57 -1.24 3.04
CA LEU A 98 -8.84 -1.07 1.80
C LEU A 98 -8.19 0.31 1.67
N ASP A 99 -8.87 1.36 2.10
CA ASP A 99 -8.35 2.72 2.07
C ASP A 99 -7.14 2.91 3.00
N ASN A 100 -7.09 2.21 4.12
CA ASN A 100 -5.94 2.25 5.02
C ASN A 100 -4.72 1.56 4.43
N TYR A 101 -4.91 0.47 3.70
CA TYR A 101 -3.83 -0.15 2.93
C TYR A 101 -3.30 0.82 1.86
N GLU A 102 -4.20 1.45 1.14
CA GLU A 102 -3.86 2.36 0.05
C GLU A 102 -3.08 3.58 0.56
N LYS A 103 -3.52 4.13 1.70
CA LYS A 103 -2.84 5.27 2.30
C LYS A 103 -1.38 4.95 2.67
N ALA A 104 -1.12 3.75 3.17
CA ALA A 104 0.25 3.34 3.50
C ALA A 104 1.14 3.35 2.25
N VAL A 105 0.62 2.88 1.12
CA VAL A 105 1.34 2.89 -0.16
C VAL A 105 1.60 4.32 -0.61
N PHE A 106 0.59 5.19 -0.60
CA PHE A 106 0.76 6.57 -1.04
C PHE A 106 1.73 7.33 -0.15
N ASP A 107 1.70 7.11 1.16
CA ASP A 107 2.65 7.73 2.08
C ASP A 107 4.09 7.29 1.78
N GLY A 108 4.28 6.03 1.41
CA GLY A 108 5.60 5.51 1.04
C GLY A 108 6.10 6.04 -0.30
N LEU A 109 5.21 6.40 -1.22
CA LEU A 109 5.52 6.86 -2.56
C LEU A 109 5.41 8.39 -2.72
N ALA A 110 5.32 9.12 -1.62
CA ALA A 110 5.03 10.55 -1.64
C ALA A 110 6.01 11.39 -2.48
N LYS A 111 7.21 10.88 -2.75
CA LYS A 111 8.20 11.58 -3.56
C LYS A 111 8.00 11.41 -5.07
N ALA A 112 7.15 10.47 -5.49
CA ALA A 112 6.93 10.19 -6.91
C ALA A 112 6.07 11.24 -7.59
N TRP A 113 5.20 11.91 -6.83
CA TRP A 113 4.33 12.99 -7.34
C TRP A 113 4.26 14.10 -6.31
N PHE A 114 3.61 15.20 -6.68
CA PHE A 114 3.57 16.39 -5.85
C PHE A 114 2.45 16.35 -4.81
N ASP A 115 1.26 15.87 -5.19
CA ASP A 115 0.07 15.89 -4.34
C ASP A 115 -0.78 14.66 -4.62
N ASP A 116 -1.26 13.99 -3.57
CA ASP A 116 -2.13 12.83 -3.70
C ASP A 116 -3.44 13.16 -4.43
N GLY A 117 -3.85 14.43 -4.44
CA GLY A 117 -4.99 14.88 -5.22
C GLY A 117 -4.82 14.70 -6.73
N GLN A 118 -3.61 14.46 -7.21
CA GLN A 118 -3.36 14.14 -8.62
C GLN A 118 -3.92 12.79 -9.03
N ILE A 119 -4.15 11.89 -8.07
CA ILE A 119 -4.75 10.58 -8.35
C ILE A 119 -6.25 10.77 -8.47
N TRP A 120 -6.73 10.82 -9.70
CA TRP A 120 -8.15 11.06 -9.98
C TRP A 120 -8.94 9.78 -10.17
N LYS A 121 -8.24 8.66 -10.33
CA LYS A 121 -8.86 7.35 -10.51
C LYS A 121 -7.98 6.29 -9.87
N HIS A 122 -8.60 5.35 -9.20
CA HIS A 122 -7.86 4.21 -8.67
C HIS A 122 -8.66 2.92 -8.86
N ASP A 123 -7.91 1.83 -8.97
CA ASP A 123 -8.44 0.47 -9.04
C ASP A 123 -7.66 -0.32 -8.01
N THR A 124 -8.29 -0.57 -6.88
CA THR A 124 -7.62 -1.15 -5.71
C THR A 124 -8.44 -2.34 -5.20
N GLU A 125 -7.76 -3.44 -4.95
CA GLU A 125 -8.42 -4.63 -4.40
C GLU A 125 -7.52 -5.36 -3.44
N LYS A 126 -8.11 -6.21 -2.61
CA LYS A 126 -7.37 -7.08 -1.70
C LYS A 126 -7.86 -8.52 -1.88
N ASN A 127 -6.92 -9.45 -1.89
CA ASN A 127 -7.19 -10.87 -2.01
C ASN A 127 -6.33 -11.66 -1.02
N TYR A 128 -6.69 -12.91 -0.79
CA TYR A 128 -5.82 -13.85 -0.10
C TYR A 128 -4.86 -14.46 -1.09
N ASP A 129 -3.63 -14.74 -0.66
CA ASP A 129 -2.67 -15.44 -1.50
C ASP A 129 -1.64 -16.16 -0.64
N GLU A 130 -1.05 -17.22 -1.20
CA GLU A 130 0.01 -17.95 -0.53
C GLU A 130 1.29 -17.11 -0.40
N HIS A 131 1.48 -16.14 -1.30
CA HIS A 131 2.61 -15.22 -1.31
C HIS A 131 2.15 -13.80 -1.04
N PRO A 132 2.09 -13.38 0.23
CA PRO A 132 1.69 -12.02 0.57
C PRO A 132 2.59 -10.99 -0.10
N ARG A 133 1.97 -9.98 -0.68
CA ARG A 133 2.69 -8.90 -1.37
C ARG A 133 1.74 -7.77 -1.71
N THR A 134 2.33 -6.65 -2.13
CA THR A 134 1.57 -5.53 -2.70
C THR A 134 2.12 -5.24 -4.10
N GLU A 135 1.26 -5.26 -5.10
CA GLU A 135 1.61 -4.91 -6.48
C GLU A 135 1.09 -3.53 -6.80
N ILE A 136 1.97 -2.66 -7.28
CA ILE A 136 1.65 -1.24 -7.50
C ILE A 136 1.98 -0.86 -8.93
N LEU A 137 1.02 -0.22 -9.60
CA LEU A 137 1.21 0.42 -10.90
C LEU A 137 0.55 1.79 -10.84
N ILE A 138 1.34 2.84 -10.98
CA ILE A 138 0.83 4.21 -11.09
C ILE A 138 1.16 4.70 -12.49
N GLU A 139 0.17 5.22 -13.20
CA GLU A 139 0.32 5.69 -14.57
C GLU A 139 -0.13 7.13 -14.69
N GLU A 140 0.58 7.89 -15.52
CA GLU A 140 0.08 9.19 -15.93
C GLU A 140 -1.01 9.00 -16.97
N TRP A 141 -2.17 9.60 -16.71
CA TRP A 141 -3.28 9.53 -17.66
C TRP A 141 -3.00 10.41 -18.86
N LYS A 142 -3.18 9.88 -20.06
CA LYS A 142 -3.07 10.60 -21.31
C LYS A 142 -4.41 10.55 -22.05
N LYS A 143 -4.78 11.66 -22.62
CA LYS A 143 -6.00 11.78 -23.41
C LYS A 143 -5.88 10.96 -24.72
#